data_4f9842fa4036333d52a963b7bb72fab5
#
_entry.id   4f9842fa4036333d52a963b7bb72fab5
#
_cell.length_a   1.000
_cell.length_b   1.000
_cell.length_c   1.000
_cell.angle_alpha   90.00
_cell.angle_beta   90.00
_cell.angle_gamma   90.00
#
_symmetry.space_group_name_H-M   'P 1'
#
loop_
_entity.id
_entity.type
_entity.pdbx_description
1 polymer ?
#
loop_
_entity_poly.entity_id
_entity_poly.type
_entity_poly.pdbx_seq_one_letter_code
_entity_poly.pdbx_strand_id
1 'polypeptide(L)'
;SRGLGDVYKRQVVDVYFEGTDAELMLPSIHDALEIKRPNGKILVIEVQQHIGENTVRTVAMDSTDGLQRGMKVYPTGGPITMPIGEQIKGRLMNVVGDSIDGMKGLDRKGAYSIHRDPPKFEDLTTVQEVLFTGIKVIDLLEPYAKGGKIGLFGGAGVGKTVLIQELINNIAKKHNGFSVFAGVGERTREGNDLLREMIESGVIRYGEAFKESMEKGHWDLSKVDYNEPVSYTHLRAHETRRHL
;
A
#
# COMPACT_ATOMS: atom_id res chain seq x y z
N SER A 1 6.85 19.13 -27.43
CA SER A 1 7.37 19.27 -26.05
C SER A 1 6.19 19.41 -25.09
N ARG A 2 5.81 18.31 -24.43
CA ARG A 2 4.80 18.33 -23.36
C ARG A 2 5.52 18.75 -22.09
N GLY A 3 5.19 19.95 -21.59
CA GLY A 3 5.82 20.53 -20.42
C GLY A 3 5.49 19.75 -19.13
N LEU A 4 6.45 19.71 -18.24
CA LEU A 4 6.40 19.10 -16.90
C LEU A 4 5.24 19.60 -16.00
N GLY A 5 4.52 20.68 -16.40
CA GLY A 5 3.38 21.24 -15.66
C GLY A 5 2.07 20.45 -15.75
N ASP A 6 1.93 19.54 -16.70
CA ASP A 6 0.67 18.81 -16.90
C ASP A 6 0.50 17.56 -16.02
N VAL A 7 1.58 17.07 -15.42
CA VAL A 7 1.54 15.83 -14.62
C VAL A 7 0.90 16.07 -13.24
N TYR A 8 1.09 17.24 -12.65
CA TYR A 8 0.49 17.58 -11.35
C TYR A 8 -1.02 17.87 -11.40
N LYS A 9 -1.52 18.26 -12.57
CA LYS A 9 -2.97 18.54 -12.76
C LYS A 9 -3.82 17.26 -12.85
N ARG A 10 -3.21 16.09 -12.99
CA ARG A 10 -3.92 14.83 -13.23
C ARG A 10 -4.33 14.07 -11.98
N GLN A 11 -3.94 14.51 -10.79
CA GLN A 11 -4.31 13.83 -9.53
C GLN A 11 -5.38 14.59 -8.73
N VAL A 12 -5.61 15.84 -9.04
CA VAL A 12 -6.60 16.67 -8.36
C VAL A 12 -7.91 16.65 -9.14
N VAL A 13 -8.99 16.33 -8.44
CA VAL A 13 -10.36 16.31 -8.98
C VAL A 13 -11.23 17.19 -8.10
N ASP A 14 -11.84 18.22 -8.69
CA ASP A 14 -12.81 19.04 -7.99
C ASP A 14 -14.21 18.45 -8.23
N VAL A 15 -14.95 18.20 -7.15
CA VAL A 15 -16.28 17.59 -7.16
C VAL A 15 -17.30 18.62 -6.69
N TYR A 16 -18.30 18.87 -7.54
CA TYR A 16 -19.41 19.75 -7.23
C TYR A 16 -20.62 18.94 -6.76
N PHE A 17 -21.24 19.39 -5.67
CA PHE A 17 -22.44 18.77 -5.11
C PHE A 17 -23.66 19.64 -5.43
N GLU A 18 -24.65 19.06 -6.09
CA GLU A 18 -25.90 19.72 -6.40
C GLU A 18 -26.84 19.69 -5.18
N GLY A 19 -27.37 20.86 -4.78
CA GLY A 19 -28.31 20.97 -3.68
C GLY A 19 -28.34 22.38 -3.08
N THR A 20 -29.35 22.68 -2.25
CA THR A 20 -29.42 23.93 -1.48
C THR A 20 -28.69 23.77 -0.16
N ASP A 21 -28.09 24.83 0.36
CA ASP A 21 -27.23 24.83 1.58
C ASP A 21 -27.87 24.15 2.81
N ALA A 22 -29.21 24.11 2.88
CA ALA A 22 -29.94 23.51 3.99
C ALA A 22 -30.03 21.97 3.93
N GLU A 23 -29.83 21.37 2.74
CA GLU A 23 -29.94 19.91 2.50
C GLU A 23 -28.63 19.26 2.14
N LEU A 24 -27.58 20.05 1.92
CA LEU A 24 -26.31 19.56 1.42
C LEU A 24 -25.38 19.16 2.55
N MET A 25 -25.28 17.89 2.80
CA MET A 25 -24.25 17.33 3.68
C MET A 25 -22.99 17.04 2.85
N LEU A 26 -22.06 18.00 2.81
CA LEU A 26 -20.78 17.82 2.15
C LEU A 26 -19.96 16.73 2.88
N PRO A 27 -19.22 15.90 2.14
CA PRO A 27 -18.35 14.91 2.76
C PRO A 27 -17.27 15.58 3.61
N SER A 28 -16.91 14.95 4.70
CA SER A 28 -15.85 15.43 5.60
C SER A 28 -14.48 15.36 4.91
N ILE A 29 -13.52 16.13 5.44
CA ILE A 29 -12.12 15.99 5.03
C ILE A 29 -11.68 14.56 5.34
N HIS A 30 -10.94 13.95 4.40
CA HIS A 30 -10.52 12.54 4.38
C HIS A 30 -11.60 11.52 4.04
N ASP A 31 -12.85 11.93 3.79
CA ASP A 31 -13.84 11.00 3.26
C ASP A 31 -13.47 10.55 1.85
N ALA A 32 -13.74 9.28 1.59
CA ALA A 32 -13.55 8.67 0.28
C ALA A 32 -14.79 8.83 -0.59
N LEU A 33 -14.56 9.12 -1.85
CA LEU A 33 -15.60 9.17 -2.88
C LEU A 33 -15.19 8.21 -4.02
N GLU A 34 -16.18 7.69 -4.72
CA GLU A 34 -15.99 6.75 -5.82
C GLU A 34 -16.48 7.29 -7.14
N ILE A 35 -15.68 7.11 -8.19
CA ILE A 35 -16.06 7.41 -9.57
C ILE A 35 -16.06 6.11 -10.37
N LYS A 36 -17.20 5.76 -10.98
CA LYS A 36 -17.28 4.61 -11.88
C LYS A 36 -16.80 5.02 -13.26
N ARG A 37 -15.68 4.45 -13.69
CA ARG A 37 -15.10 4.73 -15.01
C ARG A 37 -15.82 3.95 -16.12
N PRO A 38 -15.75 4.39 -17.39
CA PRO A 38 -16.35 3.69 -18.53
C PRO A 38 -15.82 2.26 -18.72
N ASN A 39 -14.58 1.98 -18.28
CA ASN A 39 -13.96 0.66 -18.34
C ASN A 39 -14.41 -0.28 -17.21
N GLY A 40 -15.39 0.12 -16.39
CA GLY A 40 -15.92 -0.65 -15.26
C GLY A 40 -15.06 -0.59 -13.99
N LYS A 41 -13.89 0.04 -14.03
CA LYS A 41 -13.05 0.22 -12.83
C LYS A 41 -13.54 1.38 -11.98
N ILE A 42 -13.46 1.21 -10.66
CA ILE A 42 -13.76 2.26 -9.69
C ILE A 42 -12.47 3.05 -9.42
N LEU A 43 -12.56 4.38 -9.49
CA LEU A 43 -11.52 5.27 -9.00
C LEU A 43 -11.95 5.80 -7.64
N VAL A 44 -11.12 5.60 -6.64
CA VAL A 44 -11.29 6.19 -5.32
C VAL A 44 -10.56 7.53 -5.29
N ILE A 45 -11.24 8.55 -4.78
CA ILE A 45 -10.71 9.89 -4.56
C ILE A 45 -10.96 10.28 -3.11
N GLU A 46 -10.03 10.99 -2.49
CA GLU A 46 -10.10 11.41 -1.09
C GLU A 46 -10.29 12.93 -0.99
N VAL A 47 -11.22 13.36 -0.16
CA VAL A 47 -11.48 14.78 0.09
C VAL A 47 -10.32 15.39 0.87
N GLN A 48 -9.72 16.45 0.34
CA GLN A 48 -8.62 17.16 0.97
C GLN A 48 -9.02 18.54 1.48
N GLN A 49 -9.94 19.19 0.80
CA GLN A 49 -10.31 20.57 1.12
C GLN A 49 -11.71 20.91 0.60
N HIS A 50 -12.44 21.72 1.36
CA HIS A 50 -13.63 22.42 0.88
C HIS A 50 -13.20 23.76 0.28
N ILE A 51 -13.56 24.00 -0.99
CA ILE A 51 -13.15 25.22 -1.71
C ILE A 51 -14.30 26.23 -1.92
N GLY A 52 -15.44 25.98 -1.25
CA GLY A 52 -16.63 26.83 -1.30
C GLY A 52 -17.62 26.44 -2.41
N GLU A 53 -18.77 27.08 -2.41
CA GLU A 53 -19.83 26.89 -3.43
C GLU A 53 -20.15 25.42 -3.69
N ASN A 54 -20.38 24.65 -2.62
CA ASN A 54 -20.70 23.20 -2.70
C ASN A 54 -19.64 22.37 -3.43
N THR A 55 -18.39 22.81 -3.46
CA THR A 55 -17.29 22.14 -4.15
C THR A 55 -16.23 21.67 -3.18
N VAL A 56 -15.83 20.43 -3.35
CA VAL A 56 -14.70 19.84 -2.60
C VAL A 56 -13.56 19.51 -3.55
N ARG A 57 -12.34 19.72 -3.10
CA ARG A 57 -11.12 19.33 -3.77
C ARG A 57 -10.67 17.98 -3.26
N THR A 58 -10.42 17.08 -4.18
CA THR A 58 -10.05 15.70 -3.88
C THR A 58 -8.74 15.31 -4.56
N VAL A 59 -8.07 14.29 -4.01
CA VAL A 59 -6.89 13.66 -4.61
C VAL A 59 -7.26 12.25 -5.05
N ALA A 60 -6.95 11.93 -6.30
CA ALA A 60 -7.18 10.61 -6.85
C ALA A 60 -6.11 9.62 -6.38
N MET A 61 -6.56 8.42 -5.96
CA MET A 61 -5.70 7.35 -5.49
C MET A 61 -5.11 6.51 -6.63
N ASP A 62 -5.50 6.78 -7.87
CA ASP A 62 -5.01 6.14 -9.08
C ASP A 62 -5.04 7.14 -10.25
N SER A 63 -4.61 6.71 -11.46
CA SER A 63 -4.66 7.56 -12.64
C SER A 63 -6.05 8.14 -12.87
N THR A 64 -6.10 9.40 -13.25
CA THR A 64 -7.34 10.10 -13.65
C THR A 64 -7.64 9.98 -15.15
N ASP A 65 -6.91 9.12 -15.86
CA ASP A 65 -7.11 8.93 -17.30
C ASP A 65 -8.54 8.44 -17.60
N GLY A 66 -9.17 9.09 -18.57
CA GLY A 66 -10.54 8.78 -18.97
C GLY A 66 -11.63 9.48 -18.14
N LEU A 67 -11.28 10.28 -17.14
CA LEU A 67 -12.26 11.13 -16.46
C LEU A 67 -12.74 12.24 -17.38
N GLN A 68 -14.04 12.47 -17.34
CA GLN A 68 -14.71 13.54 -18.08
C GLN A 68 -15.50 14.42 -17.12
N ARG A 69 -15.65 15.69 -17.50
CA ARG A 69 -16.47 16.63 -16.74
C ARG A 69 -17.94 16.14 -16.72
N GLY A 70 -18.59 16.23 -15.55
CA GLY A 70 -19.98 15.81 -15.38
C GLY A 70 -20.16 14.32 -15.05
N MET A 71 -19.07 13.56 -14.85
CA MET A 71 -19.19 12.19 -14.33
C MET A 71 -19.73 12.20 -12.90
N LYS A 72 -20.61 11.24 -12.60
CA LYS A 72 -21.19 11.09 -11.26
C LYS A 72 -20.18 10.55 -10.27
N VAL A 73 -20.18 11.14 -9.07
CA VAL A 73 -19.37 10.77 -7.92
C VAL A 73 -20.26 10.27 -6.81
N TYR A 74 -19.87 9.20 -6.14
CA TYR A 74 -20.64 8.56 -5.09
C TYR A 74 -19.88 8.63 -3.77
N PRO A 75 -20.46 9.16 -2.68
CA PRO A 75 -19.83 9.13 -1.36
C PRO A 75 -19.84 7.69 -0.81
N THR A 76 -18.75 7.29 -0.16
CA THR A 76 -18.64 5.98 0.52
C THR A 76 -19.16 6.03 1.95
N GLY A 77 -19.37 7.22 2.51
CA GLY A 77 -19.84 7.44 3.88
C GLY A 77 -18.71 7.42 4.93
N GLY A 78 -17.45 7.49 4.52
CA GLY A 78 -16.31 7.56 5.43
C GLY A 78 -14.96 7.54 4.72
N PRO A 79 -13.88 7.50 5.47
CA PRO A 79 -12.52 7.49 4.92
C PRO A 79 -12.17 6.17 4.24
N ILE A 80 -11.04 6.16 3.52
CA ILE A 80 -10.46 4.94 2.96
C ILE A 80 -10.16 3.97 4.09
N THR A 81 -10.57 2.71 3.92
CA THR A 81 -10.34 1.65 4.90
C THR A 81 -9.42 0.57 4.35
N MET A 82 -8.64 -0.05 5.23
CA MET A 82 -7.77 -1.17 4.89
C MET A 82 -8.29 -2.47 5.50
N PRO A 83 -8.32 -3.56 4.72
CA PRO A 83 -8.66 -4.87 5.25
C PRO A 83 -7.66 -5.30 6.32
N ILE A 84 -8.10 -6.11 7.26
CA ILE A 84 -7.32 -6.59 8.40
C ILE A 84 -7.45 -8.11 8.57
N GLY A 85 -6.66 -8.66 9.48
CA GLY A 85 -6.74 -10.07 9.88
C GLY A 85 -5.79 -10.97 9.10
N GLU A 86 -5.96 -12.28 9.25
CA GLU A 86 -5.09 -13.29 8.66
C GLU A 86 -5.09 -13.28 7.12
N GLN A 87 -6.20 -12.88 6.54
CA GLN A 87 -6.41 -12.86 5.08
C GLN A 87 -5.45 -11.96 4.31
N ILE A 88 -4.83 -10.98 4.99
CA ILE A 88 -3.91 -10.03 4.34
C ILE A 88 -2.46 -10.51 4.32
N LYS A 89 -2.14 -11.60 5.03
CA LYS A 89 -0.79 -12.16 5.06
C LYS A 89 -0.38 -12.68 3.69
N GLY A 90 0.85 -12.35 3.27
CA GLY A 90 1.41 -12.74 1.98
C GLY A 90 0.69 -12.16 0.76
N ARG A 91 -0.15 -11.14 0.94
CA ARG A 91 -0.93 -10.52 -0.12
C ARG A 91 -0.29 -9.21 -0.60
N LEU A 92 -0.48 -8.93 -1.89
CA LEU A 92 -0.11 -7.67 -2.51
C LEU A 92 -1.36 -6.81 -2.70
N MET A 93 -1.34 -5.61 -2.15
CA MET A 93 -2.48 -4.69 -2.17
C MET A 93 -2.09 -3.34 -2.75
N ASN A 94 -3.07 -2.68 -3.37
CA ASN A 94 -2.95 -1.29 -3.78
C ASN A 94 -3.17 -0.33 -2.59
N VAL A 95 -3.07 0.96 -2.84
CA VAL A 95 -3.24 2.02 -1.83
C VAL A 95 -4.61 2.04 -1.17
N VAL A 96 -5.64 1.56 -1.84
CA VAL A 96 -7.01 1.49 -1.32
C VAL A 96 -7.36 0.13 -0.72
N GLY A 97 -6.37 -0.78 -0.59
CA GLY A 97 -6.56 -2.09 0.03
C GLY A 97 -7.18 -3.14 -0.86
N ASP A 98 -7.23 -2.93 -2.18
CA ASP A 98 -7.65 -3.97 -3.10
C ASP A 98 -6.48 -4.88 -3.43
N SER A 99 -6.75 -6.17 -3.54
CA SER A 99 -5.78 -7.17 -3.95
C SER A 99 -5.36 -6.95 -5.42
N ILE A 100 -4.06 -6.88 -5.67
CA ILE A 100 -3.49 -6.76 -7.02
C ILE A 100 -2.61 -7.96 -7.40
N ASP A 101 -2.57 -8.98 -6.54
CA ASP A 101 -1.84 -10.22 -6.76
C ASP A 101 -2.57 -11.24 -7.66
N GLY A 102 -3.74 -10.89 -8.17
CA GLY A 102 -4.57 -11.76 -9.02
C GLY A 102 -5.36 -12.81 -8.26
N MET A 103 -5.23 -12.87 -6.94
CA MET A 103 -5.97 -13.79 -6.07
C MET A 103 -7.35 -13.23 -5.70
N LYS A 104 -8.15 -14.04 -4.98
CA LYS A 104 -9.47 -13.64 -4.48
C LYS A 104 -9.40 -12.32 -3.71
N GLY A 105 -10.38 -11.44 -3.90
CA GLY A 105 -10.52 -10.19 -3.18
C GLY A 105 -10.58 -10.38 -1.66
N LEU A 106 -10.16 -9.37 -0.93
CA LEU A 106 -10.11 -9.36 0.53
C LEU A 106 -11.45 -8.92 1.12
N ASP A 107 -11.87 -9.56 2.22
CA ASP A 107 -13.04 -9.15 2.98
C ASP A 107 -12.73 -7.84 3.72
N ARG A 108 -13.66 -6.89 3.66
CA ARG A 108 -13.53 -5.58 4.32
C ARG A 108 -14.30 -5.51 5.64
N LYS A 109 -14.88 -6.62 6.10
CA LYS A 109 -15.56 -6.66 7.39
C LYS A 109 -14.58 -6.34 8.51
N GLY A 110 -14.88 -5.29 9.28
CA GLY A 110 -14.01 -4.82 10.35
C GLY A 110 -12.76 -4.06 9.87
N ALA A 111 -12.70 -3.65 8.59
CA ALA A 111 -11.60 -2.85 8.06
C ALA A 111 -11.37 -1.58 8.87
N TYR A 112 -10.11 -1.15 8.98
CA TYR A 112 -9.73 0.06 9.72
C TYR A 112 -9.52 1.24 8.76
N SER A 113 -9.92 2.44 9.22
CA SER A 113 -9.55 3.68 8.56
C SER A 113 -8.04 3.82 8.46
N ILE A 114 -7.57 4.34 7.32
CA ILE A 114 -6.15 4.70 7.16
C ILE A 114 -5.76 5.92 8.00
N HIS A 115 -6.73 6.77 8.36
CA HIS A 115 -6.57 7.92 9.24
C HIS A 115 -6.86 7.48 10.68
N ARG A 116 -5.79 7.19 11.42
CA ARG A 116 -5.87 6.76 12.82
C ARG A 116 -5.02 7.69 13.68
N ASP A 117 -5.51 7.95 14.87
CA ASP A 117 -4.74 8.67 15.87
C ASP A 117 -3.48 7.87 16.27
N PRO A 118 -2.37 8.57 16.60
CA PRO A 118 -1.19 7.92 17.12
C PRO A 118 -1.50 7.28 18.50
N PRO A 119 -0.72 6.28 18.93
CA PRO A 119 -0.82 5.74 20.28
C PRO A 119 -0.69 6.84 21.33
N LYS A 120 -1.43 6.73 22.42
CA LYS A 120 -1.30 7.66 23.55
C LYS A 120 0.08 7.53 24.18
N PHE A 121 0.55 8.62 24.78
CA PHE A 121 1.86 8.63 25.44
C PHE A 121 1.99 7.55 26.52
N GLU A 122 0.88 7.27 27.21
CA GLU A 122 0.78 6.24 28.26
C GLU A 122 1.02 4.81 27.72
N ASP A 123 0.75 4.58 26.44
CA ASP A 123 0.92 3.28 25.76
C ASP A 123 2.34 3.08 25.21
N LEU A 124 3.20 4.12 25.32
CA LEU A 124 4.56 4.05 24.83
C LEU A 124 5.50 3.45 25.86
N THR A 125 6.29 2.47 25.43
CA THR A 125 7.37 1.95 26.30
C THR A 125 8.58 2.89 26.24
N THR A 126 9.15 3.18 27.40
CA THR A 126 10.38 3.98 27.53
C THR A 126 11.65 3.13 27.53
N VAL A 127 11.49 1.80 27.58
CA VAL A 127 12.63 0.86 27.62
C VAL A 127 13.18 0.69 26.21
N GLN A 128 14.46 1.00 26.04
CA GLN A 128 15.17 0.75 24.79
C GLN A 128 15.73 -0.67 24.79
N GLU A 129 15.24 -1.49 23.86
CA GLU A 129 15.76 -2.83 23.61
C GLU A 129 16.39 -2.89 22.22
N VAL A 130 17.47 -3.65 22.10
CA VAL A 130 18.13 -3.88 20.81
C VAL A 130 17.36 -4.92 20.00
N LEU A 131 17.12 -4.62 18.74
CA LEU A 131 16.58 -5.54 17.75
C LEU A 131 17.75 -6.20 17.03
N PHE A 132 18.03 -7.46 17.34
CA PHE A 132 19.06 -8.23 16.63
C PHE A 132 18.56 -8.60 15.23
N THR A 133 19.18 -8.01 14.22
CA THR A 133 18.81 -8.19 12.82
C THR A 133 19.36 -9.49 12.22
N GLY A 134 20.42 -10.03 12.80
CA GLY A 134 21.18 -11.16 12.27
C GLY A 134 22.18 -10.77 11.18
N ILE A 135 22.28 -9.49 10.86
CA ILE A 135 23.28 -8.93 9.94
C ILE A 135 24.42 -8.40 10.78
N LYS A 136 25.57 -9.08 10.75
CA LYS A 136 26.69 -8.82 11.65
C LYS A 136 27.15 -7.35 11.68
N VAL A 137 27.21 -6.72 10.52
CA VAL A 137 27.66 -5.34 10.42
C VAL A 137 26.70 -4.35 11.10
N ILE A 138 25.40 -4.62 11.01
CA ILE A 138 24.37 -3.81 11.68
C ILE A 138 24.42 -4.05 13.17
N ASP A 139 24.34 -5.31 13.58
CA ASP A 139 24.24 -5.68 15.00
C ASP A 139 25.49 -5.28 15.81
N LEU A 140 26.65 -5.17 15.13
CA LEU A 140 27.92 -4.82 15.77
C LEU A 140 28.22 -3.32 15.74
N LEU A 141 27.97 -2.65 14.62
CA LEU A 141 28.40 -1.26 14.42
C LEU A 141 27.30 -0.23 14.65
N GLU A 142 26.06 -0.56 14.31
CA GLU A 142 24.91 0.35 14.40
C GLU A 142 23.64 -0.44 14.75
N PRO A 143 23.55 -0.99 15.98
CA PRO A 143 22.45 -1.84 16.38
C PRO A 143 21.11 -1.10 16.35
N TYR A 144 20.08 -1.76 15.85
CA TYR A 144 18.75 -1.19 15.75
C TYR A 144 18.00 -1.27 17.07
N ALA A 145 17.34 -0.19 17.44
CA ALA A 145 16.43 -0.18 18.59
C ALA A 145 15.03 -0.68 18.18
N LYS A 146 14.41 -1.52 19.00
CA LYS A 146 13.00 -1.89 18.84
C LYS A 146 12.14 -0.63 18.92
N GLY A 147 11.20 -0.48 17.97
CA GLY A 147 10.35 0.71 17.85
C GLY A 147 11.06 1.94 17.26
N GLY A 148 12.34 1.82 16.90
CA GLY A 148 13.12 2.88 16.27
C GLY A 148 12.73 3.12 14.81
N LYS A 149 13.11 4.28 14.29
CA LYS A 149 13.01 4.64 12.87
C LYS A 149 14.40 4.65 12.28
N ILE A 150 14.62 3.84 11.25
CA ILE A 150 15.93 3.64 10.65
C ILE A 150 15.86 4.05 9.19
N GLY A 151 16.84 4.85 8.74
CA GLY A 151 16.96 5.26 7.34
C GLY A 151 18.15 4.58 6.67
N LEU A 152 17.91 3.95 5.52
CA LEU A 152 18.96 3.40 4.65
C LEU A 152 19.14 4.31 3.44
N PHE A 153 20.26 4.99 3.38
CA PHE A 153 20.59 5.94 2.31
C PHE A 153 21.65 5.35 1.39
N GLY A 154 21.52 5.60 0.08
CA GLY A 154 22.47 5.16 -0.91
C GLY A 154 21.95 5.37 -2.32
N GLY A 155 22.84 5.40 -3.30
CA GLY A 155 22.51 5.48 -4.72
C GLY A 155 21.79 4.24 -5.25
N ALA A 156 21.48 4.22 -6.53
CA ALA A 156 20.93 3.05 -7.19
C ALA A 156 21.97 1.90 -7.22
N GLY A 157 21.50 0.66 -7.07
CA GLY A 157 22.35 -0.53 -7.20
C GLY A 157 23.30 -0.82 -6.03
N VAL A 158 23.18 -0.12 -4.90
CA VAL A 158 24.07 -0.32 -3.72
C VAL A 158 23.55 -1.40 -2.73
N GLY A 159 22.54 -2.18 -3.12
CA GLY A 159 22.06 -3.30 -2.31
C GLY A 159 21.05 -2.94 -1.23
N LYS A 160 20.41 -1.75 -1.23
CA LYS A 160 19.37 -1.38 -0.25
C LYS A 160 18.23 -2.39 -0.20
N THR A 161 17.73 -2.79 -1.36
CA THR A 161 16.62 -3.77 -1.48
C THR A 161 17.01 -5.13 -0.91
N VAL A 162 18.23 -5.60 -1.23
CA VAL A 162 18.75 -6.86 -0.71
C VAL A 162 18.86 -6.83 0.81
N LEU A 163 19.31 -5.70 1.37
CA LEU A 163 19.40 -5.52 2.82
C LEU A 163 18.01 -5.55 3.47
N ILE A 164 17.02 -4.90 2.87
CA ILE A 164 15.63 -4.91 3.35
C ILE A 164 15.06 -6.33 3.31
N GLN A 165 15.28 -7.06 2.24
CA GLN A 165 14.84 -8.45 2.11
C GLN A 165 15.44 -9.35 3.18
N GLU A 166 16.75 -9.22 3.43
CA GLU A 166 17.42 -9.97 4.46
C GLU A 166 16.90 -9.63 5.87
N LEU A 167 16.63 -8.36 6.14
CA LEU A 167 15.99 -7.93 7.38
C LEU A 167 14.60 -8.56 7.56
N ILE A 168 13.76 -8.52 6.52
CA ILE A 168 12.43 -9.13 6.53
C ILE A 168 12.53 -10.64 6.79
N ASN A 169 13.41 -11.34 6.08
CA ASN A 169 13.62 -12.76 6.22
C ASN A 169 14.08 -13.14 7.64
N ASN A 170 15.02 -12.39 8.19
CA ASN A 170 15.55 -12.66 9.53
C ASN A 170 14.52 -12.34 10.62
N ILE A 171 13.73 -11.27 10.50
CA ILE A 171 12.66 -10.96 11.44
C ILE A 171 11.57 -12.04 11.39
N ALA A 172 11.17 -12.48 10.21
CA ALA A 172 10.19 -13.56 10.06
C ALA A 172 10.67 -14.88 10.69
N LYS A 173 11.92 -15.27 10.44
CA LYS A 173 12.46 -16.56 10.92
C LYS A 173 12.85 -16.58 12.39
N LYS A 174 13.42 -15.48 12.91
CA LYS A 174 14.00 -15.46 14.26
C LYS A 174 13.04 -14.90 15.32
N HIS A 175 12.15 -13.99 14.93
CA HIS A 175 11.30 -13.28 15.88
C HIS A 175 9.81 -13.62 15.75
N ASN A 176 9.43 -14.53 14.86
CA ASN A 176 8.03 -14.83 14.52
C ASN A 176 7.22 -13.53 14.30
N GLY A 177 7.88 -12.50 13.78
CA GLY A 177 7.32 -11.17 13.60
C GLY A 177 6.61 -11.04 12.25
N PHE A 178 5.77 -10.01 12.17
CA PHE A 178 5.16 -9.61 10.90
C PHE A 178 5.97 -8.49 10.27
N SER A 179 6.16 -8.55 8.96
CA SER A 179 6.80 -7.50 8.20
C SER A 179 5.80 -6.91 7.21
N VAL A 180 5.77 -5.60 7.12
CA VAL A 180 4.97 -4.86 6.12
C VAL A 180 5.92 -4.07 5.26
N PHE A 181 5.91 -4.34 3.96
CA PHE A 181 6.65 -3.55 2.98
C PHE A 181 5.70 -2.59 2.27
N ALA A 182 6.04 -1.30 2.22
CA ALA A 182 5.29 -0.29 1.51
C ALA A 182 6.21 0.40 0.49
N GLY A 183 5.96 0.17 -0.78
CA GLY A 183 6.63 0.86 -1.88
C GLY A 183 6.00 2.24 -2.09
N VAL A 184 6.78 3.30 -1.93
CA VAL A 184 6.35 4.68 -2.16
C VAL A 184 7.33 5.34 -3.12
N GLY A 185 6.85 5.78 -4.28
CA GLY A 185 7.69 6.39 -5.31
C GLY A 185 8.55 5.40 -6.10
N GLU A 186 8.34 4.10 -5.93
CA GLU A 186 9.01 3.06 -6.70
C GLU A 186 8.20 2.70 -7.97
N ARG A 187 8.89 2.13 -8.96
CA ARG A 187 8.26 1.68 -10.19
C ARG A 187 7.48 0.37 -9.92
N THR A 188 6.32 0.20 -10.53
CA THR A 188 5.50 -1.04 -10.44
C THR A 188 6.32 -2.30 -10.73
N ARG A 189 7.26 -2.20 -11.68
CA ARG A 189 8.17 -3.30 -12.02
C ARG A 189 9.02 -3.73 -10.82
N GLU A 190 9.59 -2.77 -10.10
CA GLU A 190 10.44 -3.04 -8.93
C GLU A 190 9.62 -3.70 -7.80
N GLY A 191 8.35 -3.30 -7.63
CA GLY A 191 7.43 -3.96 -6.68
C GLY A 191 7.13 -5.41 -7.05
N ASN A 192 6.92 -5.70 -8.33
CA ASN A 192 6.69 -7.06 -8.81
C ASN A 192 7.96 -7.92 -8.71
N ASP A 193 9.13 -7.36 -9.05
CA ASP A 193 10.41 -8.05 -8.91
C ASP A 193 10.68 -8.38 -7.44
N LEU A 194 10.38 -7.47 -6.52
CA LEU A 194 10.51 -7.71 -5.08
C LEU A 194 9.60 -8.85 -4.59
N LEU A 195 8.33 -8.88 -5.02
CA LEU A 195 7.41 -9.97 -4.69
C LEU A 195 7.97 -11.31 -5.18
N ARG A 196 8.46 -11.34 -6.42
CA ARG A 196 9.07 -12.54 -7.01
C ARG A 196 10.28 -13.03 -6.21
N GLU A 197 11.19 -12.14 -5.87
CA GLU A 197 12.37 -12.44 -5.06
C GLU A 197 11.99 -12.95 -3.66
N MET A 198 10.94 -12.42 -3.05
CA MET A 198 10.43 -12.90 -1.76
C MET A 198 9.84 -14.31 -1.83
N ILE A 199 9.21 -14.66 -2.94
CA ILE A 199 8.73 -16.03 -3.18
C ILE A 199 9.90 -16.97 -3.44
N GLU A 200 10.87 -16.57 -4.28
CA GLU A 200 12.07 -17.35 -4.58
C GLU A 200 12.92 -17.64 -3.33
N SER A 201 13.07 -16.64 -2.46
CA SER A 201 13.78 -16.77 -1.18
C SER A 201 13.02 -17.54 -0.10
N GLY A 202 11.74 -17.88 -0.34
CA GLY A 202 10.87 -18.58 0.61
C GLY A 202 10.40 -17.72 1.78
N VAL A 203 10.51 -16.40 1.67
CA VAL A 203 9.93 -15.45 2.64
C VAL A 203 8.41 -15.44 2.51
N ILE A 204 7.91 -15.51 1.29
CA ILE A 204 6.49 -15.75 0.99
C ILE A 204 6.38 -17.15 0.41
N ARG A 205 5.45 -17.95 0.92
CA ARG A 205 5.22 -19.30 0.47
C ARG A 205 3.86 -19.40 -0.19
N TYR A 206 3.85 -19.72 -1.46
CA TYR A 206 2.66 -20.00 -2.26
C TYR A 206 2.52 -21.48 -2.64
N GLY A 207 3.35 -22.37 -2.02
CA GLY A 207 3.41 -23.79 -2.32
C GLY A 207 4.44 -24.15 -3.40
N GLU A 208 4.94 -25.36 -3.34
CA GLU A 208 5.97 -25.86 -4.28
C GLU A 208 5.44 -25.90 -5.72
N ALA A 209 4.16 -26.26 -5.92
CA ALA A 209 3.54 -26.30 -7.25
C ALA A 209 3.49 -24.93 -7.93
N PHE A 210 3.26 -23.85 -7.15
CA PHE A 210 3.33 -22.48 -7.65
C PHE A 210 4.78 -22.10 -8.00
N LYS A 211 5.72 -22.41 -7.11
CA LYS A 211 7.15 -22.13 -7.30
C LYS A 211 7.69 -22.79 -8.57
N GLU A 212 7.37 -24.07 -8.80
CA GLU A 212 7.72 -24.75 -10.05
C GLU A 212 7.13 -24.08 -11.30
N SER A 213 5.90 -23.56 -11.21
CA SER A 213 5.29 -22.86 -12.34
C SER A 213 6.00 -21.54 -12.63
N MET A 214 6.43 -20.84 -11.59
CA MET A 214 7.18 -19.60 -11.70
C MET A 214 8.58 -19.82 -12.30
N GLU A 215 9.29 -20.87 -11.90
CA GLU A 215 10.59 -21.27 -12.45
C GLU A 215 10.50 -21.60 -13.95
N LYS A 216 9.34 -22.15 -14.38
CA LYS A 216 9.02 -22.40 -15.81
C LYS A 216 8.54 -21.15 -16.57
N GLY A 217 8.58 -19.99 -15.93
CA GLY A 217 8.17 -18.70 -16.51
C GLY A 217 6.66 -18.47 -16.56
N HIS A 218 5.87 -19.26 -15.84
CA HIS A 218 4.41 -19.14 -15.77
C HIS A 218 3.97 -18.72 -14.37
N TRP A 219 3.26 -17.60 -14.29
CA TRP A 219 2.63 -17.13 -13.06
C TRP A 219 1.24 -17.75 -12.91
N ASP A 220 1.19 -19.01 -12.46
CA ASP A 220 -0.05 -19.79 -12.40
C ASP A 220 -0.66 -19.75 -10.99
N LEU A 221 -1.53 -18.76 -10.77
CA LEU A 221 -2.21 -18.53 -9.49
C LEU A 221 -3.14 -19.66 -9.05
N SER A 222 -3.55 -20.55 -9.98
CA SER A 222 -4.38 -21.72 -9.65
C SER A 222 -3.64 -22.75 -8.79
N LYS A 223 -2.31 -22.67 -8.77
CA LYS A 223 -1.42 -23.58 -8.02
C LYS A 223 -1.01 -23.06 -6.64
N VAL A 224 -1.53 -21.89 -6.24
CA VAL A 224 -1.25 -21.34 -4.91
C VAL A 224 -1.90 -22.21 -3.84
N ASP A 225 -1.11 -22.72 -2.91
CA ASP A 225 -1.62 -23.43 -1.74
C ASP A 225 -1.89 -22.45 -0.60
N TYR A 226 -3.17 -22.20 -0.35
CA TYR A 226 -3.62 -21.29 0.72
C TYR A 226 -3.49 -21.89 2.13
N ASN A 227 -3.18 -23.18 2.25
CA ASN A 227 -3.04 -23.87 3.52
C ASN A 227 -1.57 -23.91 3.99
N GLU A 228 -0.60 -23.63 3.13
CA GLU A 228 0.77 -23.46 3.58
C GLU A 228 0.89 -22.22 4.47
N PRO A 229 1.63 -22.30 5.58
CA PRO A 229 1.87 -21.16 6.45
C PRO A 229 2.61 -20.08 5.65
N VAL A 230 1.87 -19.08 5.21
CA VAL A 230 2.42 -17.90 4.55
C VAL A 230 3.38 -17.24 5.52
N SER A 231 4.62 -17.07 5.13
CA SER A 231 5.58 -16.29 5.91
C SER A 231 5.01 -14.86 6.07
N TYR A 232 5.10 -14.31 7.25
CA TYR A 232 4.42 -13.13 7.79
C TYR A 232 4.80 -11.81 7.10
N THR A 233 4.73 -11.74 5.77
CA THR A 233 5.14 -10.55 5.02
C THR A 233 3.97 -9.98 4.23
N HIS A 234 3.70 -8.70 4.45
CA HIS A 234 2.75 -7.93 3.66
C HIS A 234 3.50 -7.04 2.68
N LEU A 235 3.10 -7.08 1.41
CA LEU A 235 3.55 -6.14 0.41
C LEU A 235 2.45 -5.13 0.12
N ARG A 236 2.79 -3.86 0.25
CA ARG A 236 1.95 -2.76 -0.17
C ARG A 236 2.72 -1.93 -1.19
N ALA A 237 2.28 -1.95 -2.43
CA ALA A 237 2.82 -1.09 -3.47
C ALA A 237 1.96 0.18 -3.56
N HIS A 238 2.60 1.34 -3.48
CA HIS A 238 2.00 2.63 -3.76
C HIS A 238 2.72 3.25 -4.95
N GLU A 239 2.02 3.37 -6.07
CA GLU A 239 2.51 4.17 -7.19
C GLU A 239 2.30 5.65 -6.89
N THR A 240 3.30 6.30 -6.32
CA THR A 240 3.44 7.73 -6.49
C THR A 240 4.35 7.96 -7.70
N ARG A 241 3.77 8.33 -8.83
CA ARG A 241 4.55 8.86 -9.94
C ARG A 241 5.14 10.20 -9.51
N ARG A 242 6.28 10.19 -8.86
CA ARG A 242 7.18 11.32 -8.84
C ARG A 242 7.99 11.26 -10.13
N HIS A 243 7.59 12.06 -11.09
CA HIS A 243 8.53 12.51 -12.11
C HIS A 243 9.24 13.73 -11.51
N LEU A 244 10.50 13.55 -11.16
CA LEU A 244 11.46 14.62 -11.05
C LEU A 244 11.74 15.17 -12.45
#